data_6e93054ee13e21608c2337e2e7ac9919
#
_entry.id   6e93054ee13e21608c2337e2e7ac9919
#
_cell.length_a   1.000
_cell.length_b   1.000
_cell.length_c   1.000
_cell.angle_alpha   90.00
_cell.angle_beta   90.00
_cell.angle_gamma   90.00
#
_symmetry.space_group_name_H-M   'P 1'
#
loop_
_entity.id
_entity.type
_entity.pdbx_description
1 polymer ?
#
loop_
_entity_poly.entity_id
_entity_poly.type
_entity_poly.pdbx_seq_one_letter_code
_entity_poly.pdbx_strand_id
1 'polypeptide(L)'
;MELPILKTNAITTILAAVTLCFASSQNITEEFYQSTCSAVSKGYLSALRTGWYTSVITIELSNIKENKCNGTDAKVKLIKQELDKYKNAVTELQLLMQSTPAANSRARRELPRFMNYTLKNAKNTNVTLSKKRKRRFLGFLLGVGSAIASGXXXXXXXXXXXXXXXXXXXXXXXXXXXXXXXXXXXXXXXXXXXXXXXXXXXXXXXXXXXXXXXXXXXXXXXXXXXXXXXLEITREFSVNAGVTTPVSTYMLTNSELLSLINDMPITNDQKKLMSSNVQIVRQQSYSIMSIIKEEVLAYVVQLPLYGVIDTPCWKLHTSPLCTTNTKEGSNICLTRTDRGWYCDNAGSVSFFPQAETCKVQSNRVFCDTMNSLTLPSEVNLCNIDIFNPKYDCKIMTSKTDVSSSVITSLGAIVSCYGKTKCTASNKNRGIIKTFSNGCDYVSNKGVDTVSVGNTLYYVNKQEGKSLYVKGEPIINFYDPLVFPSDEFDASISQVNEKINQSLAFIRKSDELLHNVNAGKSTTNIMITTIIIVIIVILLALIAVGLLLYCKARSTPVTLSKDQLSGINNIAFSN
;
A
#
# COMPACT_ATOMS: atom_id res chain seq x y z
N MET A 1 0.90 63.31 26.58
CA MET A 1 2.20 62.78 26.20
C MET A 1 2.31 61.33 26.67
N GLU A 2 1.46 60.46 26.17
CA GLU A 2 1.48 59.01 26.48
C GLU A 2 1.06 58.23 25.28
N LEU A 3 2.02 57.88 24.42
CA LEU A 3 1.79 56.85 23.39
C LEU A 3 3.07 56.39 22.70
N PRO A 4 3.96 55.62 23.36
CA PRO A 4 4.82 54.73 22.59
C PRO A 4 4.84 53.28 23.10
N ILE A 5 4.13 52.92 24.17
CA ILE A 5 4.30 51.61 24.79
C ILE A 5 3.47 50.52 24.08
N LEU A 6 2.35 50.94 23.43
CA LEU A 6 1.47 49.97 22.74
C LEU A 6 2.01 49.48 21.39
N LYS A 7 2.90 50.22 20.75
CA LYS A 7 3.45 49.80 19.44
C LYS A 7 4.56 48.76 19.57
N THR A 8 5.33 48.74 20.67
CA THR A 8 6.41 47.77 20.85
C THR A 8 5.88 46.36 21.18
N ASN A 9 4.77 46.28 21.90
CA ASN A 9 4.17 44.96 22.25
C ASN A 9 3.54 44.28 21.02
N ALA A 10 2.93 45.05 20.12
CA ALA A 10 2.35 44.50 18.89
C ALA A 10 3.41 43.96 17.93
N ILE A 11 4.52 44.71 17.80
CA ILE A 11 5.61 44.28 16.93
C ILE A 11 6.33 43.05 17.50
N THR A 12 6.54 43.00 18.83
CA THR A 12 7.15 41.82 19.47
C THR A 12 6.22 40.60 19.41
N THR A 13 4.90 40.80 19.49
CA THR A 13 3.95 39.70 19.37
C THR A 13 3.89 39.20 17.93
N ILE A 14 3.94 40.10 16.96
CA ILE A 14 3.97 39.73 15.53
C ILE A 14 5.29 39.05 15.19
N LEU A 15 6.43 39.55 15.71
CA LEU A 15 7.73 38.90 15.50
C LEU A 15 7.78 37.54 16.18
N ALA A 16 7.21 37.39 17.38
CA ALA A 16 7.12 36.10 18.06
C ALA A 16 6.20 35.14 17.32
N ALA A 17 5.09 35.62 16.77
CA ALA A 17 4.18 34.81 15.96
C ALA A 17 4.84 34.39 14.62
N VAL A 18 5.58 35.31 14.01
CA VAL A 18 6.32 35.02 12.77
C VAL A 18 7.46 34.04 13.04
N THR A 19 8.19 34.22 14.15
CA THR A 19 9.25 33.25 14.53
C THR A 19 8.67 31.90 14.91
N LEU A 20 7.49 31.88 15.54
CA LEU A 20 6.80 30.61 15.84
C LEU A 20 6.29 29.92 14.57
N CYS A 21 5.90 30.68 13.56
CA CYS A 21 5.49 30.11 12.28
C CYS A 21 6.69 29.58 11.48
N PHE A 22 7.88 30.15 11.68
CA PHE A 22 9.10 29.65 11.01
C PHE A 22 9.80 28.53 11.77
N ALA A 23 9.39 28.25 13.02
CA ALA A 23 10.12 27.33 13.90
C ALA A 23 9.73 25.86 13.75
N SER A 24 8.88 25.48 12.78
CA SER A 24 8.43 24.08 12.73
C SER A 24 8.50 23.39 11.37
N SER A 25 9.17 23.96 10.37
CA SER A 25 9.42 23.18 9.17
C SER A 25 10.82 22.58 9.26
N GLN A 26 10.92 21.42 9.88
CA GLN A 26 12.13 20.61 9.70
C GLN A 26 12.21 20.29 8.21
N ASN A 27 13.18 20.87 7.56
CA ASN A 27 13.39 20.63 6.15
C ASN A 27 13.91 19.21 5.94
N ILE A 28 13.34 18.52 4.99
CA ILE A 28 13.79 17.20 4.56
C ILE A 28 15.21 17.36 4.00
N THR A 29 16.10 16.46 4.40
CA THR A 29 17.46 16.37 3.85
C THR A 29 17.66 14.97 3.27
N GLU A 30 18.52 14.87 2.27
CA GLU A 30 18.79 13.60 1.61
C GLU A 30 20.27 13.45 1.38
N GLU A 31 20.81 12.29 1.75
CA GLU A 31 22.21 11.97 1.56
C GLU A 31 22.31 10.80 0.59
N PHE A 32 22.99 11.02 -0.54
CA PHE A 32 23.28 9.96 -1.49
C PHE A 32 24.70 9.43 -1.24
N TYR A 33 24.80 8.10 -1.10
CA TYR A 33 26.06 7.40 -0.88
C TYR A 33 26.45 6.67 -2.17
N GLN A 34 27.49 7.19 -2.83
CA GLN A 34 28.00 6.64 -4.08
C GLN A 34 28.50 5.20 -3.89
N SER A 35 29.15 4.93 -2.75
CA SER A 35 29.78 3.63 -2.49
C SER A 35 28.79 2.47 -2.48
N THR A 36 27.56 2.69 -2.02
CA THR A 36 26.54 1.64 -1.90
C THR A 36 25.36 1.85 -2.84
N CYS A 37 25.36 2.91 -3.64
CA CYS A 37 24.27 3.25 -4.56
C CYS A 37 22.94 3.33 -3.79
N SER A 38 22.93 4.16 -2.77
CA SER A 38 21.78 4.30 -1.86
C SER A 38 21.63 5.75 -1.43
N ALA A 39 20.41 6.12 -1.04
CA ALA A 39 20.10 7.46 -0.54
C ALA A 39 19.24 7.34 0.70
N VAL A 40 19.50 8.22 1.67
CA VAL A 40 18.75 8.29 2.92
C VAL A 40 18.06 9.64 3.00
N SER A 41 16.74 9.65 3.05
CA SER A 41 15.93 10.87 3.21
C SER A 41 15.58 11.01 4.69
N LYS A 42 15.99 12.11 5.30
CA LYS A 42 15.84 12.37 6.74
C LYS A 42 14.96 13.59 6.97
N GLY A 43 14.53 13.77 8.23
CA GLY A 43 13.75 14.93 8.65
C GLY A 43 12.27 14.62 8.81
N TYR A 44 11.89 13.36 8.73
CA TYR A 44 10.51 12.91 8.92
C TYR A 44 10.25 12.62 10.40
N LEU A 45 8.99 12.79 10.79
CA LEU A 45 8.50 12.52 12.14
C LEU A 45 7.49 11.38 12.10
N SER A 46 7.56 10.51 13.07
CA SER A 46 6.74 9.30 13.12
C SER A 46 5.31 9.57 13.58
N ALA A 47 4.41 8.70 13.12
CA ALA A 47 3.12 8.42 13.72
C ALA A 47 2.92 6.91 13.52
N LEU A 48 3.35 6.11 14.49
CA LEU A 48 3.33 4.65 14.37
C LEU A 48 2.09 4.10 15.04
N ARG A 49 1.28 3.37 14.27
CA ARG A 49 0.11 2.68 14.81
C ARG A 49 0.59 1.48 15.64
N THR A 50 0.32 1.51 16.92
CA THR A 50 0.70 0.44 17.84
C THR A 50 -0.52 -0.29 18.42
N GLY A 51 -1.72 0.24 18.21
CA GLY A 51 -2.94 -0.36 18.72
C GLY A 51 -4.16 0.08 17.94
N TRP A 52 -5.31 -0.34 18.41
CA TRP A 52 -6.59 -0.06 17.78
C TRP A 52 -7.58 0.50 18.82
N TYR A 53 -8.32 1.52 18.40
CA TYR A 53 -9.50 1.98 19.14
C TYR A 53 -10.72 1.38 18.45
N THR A 54 -11.48 0.59 19.20
CA THR A 54 -12.64 -0.13 18.68
C THR A 54 -13.90 0.66 18.97
N SER A 55 -14.70 0.90 17.94
CA SER A 55 -16.01 1.55 18.07
C SER A 55 -17.05 0.70 17.34
N VAL A 56 -18.23 0.59 17.95
CA VAL A 56 -19.36 -0.11 17.33
C VAL A 56 -20.32 0.92 16.78
N ILE A 57 -20.59 0.84 15.48
CA ILE A 57 -21.56 1.70 14.81
C ILE A 57 -22.86 0.88 14.68
N THR A 58 -23.95 1.44 15.18
CA THR A 58 -25.27 0.82 15.07
C THR A 58 -26.20 1.68 14.25
N ILE A 59 -26.92 1.04 13.33
CA ILE A 59 -27.93 1.67 12.49
C ILE A 59 -29.24 0.96 12.75
N GLU A 60 -30.26 1.70 13.20
CA GLU A 60 -31.60 1.17 13.35
C GLU A 60 -32.31 1.17 11.99
N LEU A 61 -32.73 0.00 11.54
CA LEU A 61 -33.37 -0.19 10.23
C LEU A 61 -34.89 -0.05 10.32
N SER A 62 -35.44 -0.03 11.53
CA SER A 62 -36.87 -0.12 11.80
C SER A 62 -37.66 1.16 11.56
N ASN A 63 -37.02 2.29 11.29
CA ASN A 63 -37.71 3.57 11.20
C ASN A 63 -38.25 3.92 9.81
N ILE A 64 -38.10 3.00 8.86
CA ILE A 64 -38.71 3.17 7.54
C ILE A 64 -40.05 2.41 7.56
N LYS A 65 -41.07 3.07 8.12
CA LYS A 65 -42.39 2.47 8.23
C LYS A 65 -43.17 2.63 6.92
N GLU A 66 -43.67 1.52 6.42
CA GLU A 66 -44.44 1.42 5.18
C GLU A 66 -45.79 2.15 5.24
N ASN A 67 -46.29 2.41 6.44
CA ASN A 67 -47.72 2.70 6.66
C ASN A 67 -48.18 4.08 6.21
N LYS A 68 -47.28 4.92 5.68
CA LYS A 68 -47.67 6.28 5.28
C LYS A 68 -47.67 6.52 3.79
N CYS A 69 -47.47 5.45 3.00
CA CYS A 69 -47.40 5.56 1.55
C CYS A 69 -48.52 4.72 0.90
N ASN A 70 -49.76 5.11 1.15
CA ASN A 70 -50.92 4.50 0.47
C ASN A 70 -51.34 5.42 -0.67
N GLY A 71 -51.03 5.03 -1.88
CA GLY A 71 -51.39 5.78 -3.07
C GLY A 71 -50.97 5.05 -4.33
N THR A 72 -51.62 5.36 -5.41
CA THR A 72 -51.36 4.80 -6.73
C THR A 72 -50.55 5.73 -7.62
N ASP A 73 -50.17 6.90 -7.08
CA ASP A 73 -49.37 7.90 -7.79
C ASP A 73 -48.01 7.36 -8.20
N ALA A 74 -47.51 7.82 -9.33
CA ALA A 74 -46.18 7.47 -9.87
C ALA A 74 -45.07 7.72 -8.85
N LYS A 75 -45.19 8.76 -8.06
CA LYS A 75 -44.22 9.13 -6.99
C LYS A 75 -44.22 8.11 -5.86
N VAL A 76 -45.41 7.63 -5.46
CA VAL A 76 -45.56 6.63 -4.42
C VAL A 76 -44.99 5.30 -4.91
N LYS A 77 -45.21 4.99 -6.20
CA LYS A 77 -44.66 3.79 -6.84
C LYS A 77 -43.12 3.83 -6.84
N LEU A 78 -42.53 5.00 -7.12
CA LEU A 78 -41.08 5.18 -7.08
C LEU A 78 -40.52 4.97 -5.67
N ILE A 79 -41.21 5.52 -4.65
CA ILE A 79 -40.80 5.36 -3.23
C ILE A 79 -40.84 3.88 -2.85
N LYS A 80 -41.89 3.17 -3.26
CA LYS A 80 -42.00 1.74 -2.99
C LYS A 80 -40.87 0.96 -3.63
N GLN A 81 -40.51 1.28 -4.87
CA GLN A 81 -39.40 0.64 -5.58
C GLN A 81 -38.08 0.85 -4.83
N GLU A 82 -37.82 2.06 -4.36
CA GLU A 82 -36.60 2.37 -3.61
C GLU A 82 -36.60 1.67 -2.24
N LEU A 83 -37.75 1.57 -1.59
CA LEU A 83 -37.89 0.85 -0.33
C LEU A 83 -37.63 -0.67 -0.53
N ASP A 84 -38.14 -1.22 -1.63
CA ASP A 84 -37.90 -2.63 -1.97
C ASP A 84 -36.41 -2.88 -2.25
N LYS A 85 -35.74 -1.97 -2.97
CA LYS A 85 -34.29 -2.04 -3.19
C LYS A 85 -33.54 -2.03 -1.86
N TYR A 86 -33.95 -1.17 -0.94
CA TYR A 86 -33.33 -1.09 0.40
C TYR A 86 -33.54 -2.40 1.16
N LYS A 87 -34.75 -2.94 1.16
CA LYS A 87 -35.06 -4.23 1.80
C LYS A 87 -34.21 -5.35 1.21
N ASN A 88 -34.09 -5.37 -0.11
CA ASN A 88 -33.26 -6.37 -0.80
C ASN A 88 -31.79 -6.23 -0.41
N ALA A 89 -31.27 -5.00 -0.31
CA ALA A 89 -29.90 -4.74 0.11
C ALA A 89 -29.66 -5.23 1.55
N VAL A 90 -30.60 -5.00 2.46
CA VAL A 90 -30.53 -5.49 3.83
C VAL A 90 -30.54 -7.03 3.85
N THR A 91 -31.41 -7.65 3.05
CA THR A 91 -31.46 -9.10 2.93
C THR A 91 -30.16 -9.67 2.38
N GLU A 92 -29.60 -9.04 1.34
CA GLU A 92 -28.30 -9.43 0.77
C GLU A 92 -27.19 -9.35 1.82
N LEU A 93 -27.19 -8.29 2.61
CA LEU A 93 -26.22 -8.12 3.70
C LEU A 93 -26.38 -9.22 4.76
N GLN A 94 -27.63 -9.55 5.11
CA GLN A 94 -27.90 -10.64 6.05
C GLN A 94 -27.40 -11.99 5.52
N LEU A 95 -27.67 -12.27 4.25
CA LEU A 95 -27.21 -13.50 3.60
C LEU A 95 -25.69 -13.56 3.54
N LEU A 96 -25.05 -12.46 3.21
CA LEU A 96 -23.59 -12.35 3.18
C LEU A 96 -23.00 -12.66 4.55
N MET A 97 -23.59 -12.11 5.61
CA MET A 97 -23.12 -12.33 6.97
C MET A 97 -23.31 -13.78 7.42
N GLN A 98 -24.39 -14.43 6.97
CA GLN A 98 -24.67 -15.84 7.26
C GLN A 98 -23.80 -16.79 6.45
N SER A 99 -23.59 -16.49 5.17
CA SER A 99 -22.87 -17.36 4.24
C SER A 99 -21.36 -17.25 4.33
N THR A 100 -20.82 -16.21 4.96
CA THR A 100 -19.37 -16.04 5.11
C THR A 100 -18.80 -17.23 5.89
N PRO A 101 -17.88 -18.03 5.33
CA PRO A 101 -17.38 -19.21 6.02
C PRO A 101 -16.79 -18.87 7.38
N ALA A 102 -16.94 -19.78 8.31
CA ALA A 102 -16.29 -19.66 9.63
C ALA A 102 -14.78 -19.82 9.46
N ALA A 103 -14.19 -18.97 8.63
CA ALA A 103 -12.77 -19.00 8.38
C ALA A 103 -12.00 -18.91 9.69
N ASN A 104 -10.87 -19.57 9.72
CA ASN A 104 -10.02 -19.75 10.90
C ASN A 104 -9.39 -18.45 11.40
N SER A 105 -10.02 -17.33 11.23
CA SER A 105 -9.50 -16.08 11.75
C SER A 105 -9.87 -15.95 13.23
N ARG A 106 -8.89 -15.61 14.01
CA ARG A 106 -9.04 -15.32 15.44
C ARG A 106 -10.08 -14.22 15.68
N ALA A 107 -10.08 -13.22 14.80
CA ALA A 107 -11.03 -12.12 14.85
C ALA A 107 -12.48 -12.62 14.76
N ARG A 108 -12.73 -13.66 13.98
CA ARG A 108 -14.06 -14.20 13.77
C ARG A 108 -14.57 -14.99 14.97
N ARG A 109 -13.69 -15.65 15.71
CA ARG A 109 -14.06 -16.36 16.93
C ARG A 109 -14.36 -15.40 18.08
N GLU A 110 -13.64 -14.29 18.14
CA GLU A 110 -13.80 -13.31 19.21
C GLU A 110 -14.91 -12.29 18.92
N LEU A 111 -15.22 -12.05 17.65
CA LEU A 111 -16.20 -11.05 17.26
C LEU A 111 -17.59 -11.31 17.84
N PRO A 112 -18.16 -12.54 17.80
CA PRO A 112 -19.46 -12.78 18.43
C PRO A 112 -19.48 -12.54 19.93
N ARG A 113 -18.41 -12.89 20.64
CA ARG A 113 -18.29 -12.61 22.08
C ARG A 113 -18.23 -11.11 22.35
N PHE A 114 -17.42 -10.42 21.57
CA PHE A 114 -17.25 -8.98 21.67
C PHE A 114 -18.56 -8.26 21.33
N MET A 115 -19.23 -8.66 20.26
CA MET A 115 -20.49 -8.08 19.82
C MET A 115 -21.61 -8.32 20.84
N ASN A 116 -21.73 -9.53 21.37
CA ASN A 116 -22.71 -9.85 22.41
C ASN A 116 -22.46 -9.04 23.67
N TYR A 117 -21.19 -8.93 24.09
CA TYR A 117 -20.79 -8.14 25.23
C TYR A 117 -21.12 -6.65 25.02
N THR A 118 -20.78 -6.13 23.85
CA THR A 118 -20.98 -4.71 23.52
C THR A 118 -22.46 -4.39 23.38
N LEU A 119 -23.24 -5.25 22.75
CA LEU A 119 -24.68 -5.08 22.59
C LEU A 119 -25.40 -5.18 23.95
N LYS A 120 -24.94 -6.10 24.80
CA LYS A 120 -25.48 -6.28 26.15
C LYS A 120 -25.16 -5.05 27.02
N ASN A 121 -23.95 -4.54 26.91
CA ASN A 121 -23.54 -3.35 27.66
C ASN A 121 -24.17 -2.08 27.09
N ALA A 122 -24.38 -2.00 25.78
CA ALA A 122 -25.06 -0.90 25.13
C ALA A 122 -26.54 -0.83 25.53
N LYS A 123 -27.15 -1.97 25.87
CA LYS A 123 -28.51 -2.02 26.39
C LYS A 123 -28.57 -1.61 27.88
N ASN A 124 -27.52 -1.93 28.64
CA ASN A 124 -27.49 -1.71 30.11
C ASN A 124 -26.85 -0.39 30.51
N THR A 125 -25.99 0.17 29.68
CA THR A 125 -25.43 1.49 29.93
C THR A 125 -26.14 2.51 29.04
N ASN A 126 -26.65 3.57 29.65
CA ASN A 126 -27.04 4.78 28.94
C ASN A 126 -25.79 5.42 28.33
N VAL A 127 -25.10 4.71 27.42
CA VAL A 127 -23.94 5.26 26.77
C VAL A 127 -24.46 6.30 25.78
N THR A 128 -24.33 7.53 26.20
CA THR A 128 -24.63 8.73 25.42
C THR A 128 -23.98 8.70 24.01
N LEU A 129 -22.91 7.97 23.87
CA LEU A 129 -22.18 7.79 22.58
C LEU A 129 -22.99 7.02 21.54
N SER A 130 -23.65 5.94 21.94
CA SER A 130 -24.42 5.15 21.00
C SER A 130 -25.71 5.86 20.56
N LYS A 131 -26.31 6.66 21.46
CA LYS A 131 -27.51 7.46 21.12
C LYS A 131 -27.20 8.62 20.18
N LYS A 132 -26.06 9.27 20.33
CA LYS A 132 -25.64 10.37 19.44
C LYS A 132 -25.30 9.83 18.05
N ARG A 133 -24.75 8.62 17.93
CA ARG A 133 -24.41 8.01 16.64
C ARG A 133 -25.62 7.44 15.93
N LYS A 134 -26.56 6.87 16.66
CA LYS A 134 -27.87 6.48 16.13
C LYS A 134 -28.55 7.66 15.42
N ARG A 135 -28.45 8.84 16.01
CA ARG A 135 -29.04 10.05 15.44
C ARG A 135 -28.29 10.58 14.21
N ARG A 136 -27.00 10.34 14.10
CA ARG A 136 -26.22 10.94 13.00
C ARG A 136 -26.33 10.16 11.69
N PHE A 137 -26.29 8.85 11.74
CA PHE A 137 -26.44 8.07 10.51
C PHE A 137 -27.89 8.04 10.05
N LEU A 138 -28.81 7.85 11.00
CA LEU A 138 -30.24 8.02 10.75
C LEU A 138 -30.60 9.49 10.56
N GLY A 139 -29.84 10.41 11.12
CA GLY A 139 -30.04 11.84 10.97
C GLY A 139 -29.74 12.35 9.57
N PHE A 140 -28.83 11.68 8.83
CA PHE A 140 -28.67 11.96 7.40
C PHE A 140 -29.88 11.43 6.64
N LEU A 141 -30.38 10.24 7.00
CA LEU A 141 -31.57 9.67 6.40
C LEU A 141 -32.86 10.32 6.91
N LEU A 142 -32.91 10.67 8.21
CA LEU A 142 -34.06 11.32 8.83
C LEU A 142 -34.00 12.84 8.73
N GLY A 143 -32.85 13.42 8.52
CA GLY A 143 -32.67 14.85 8.30
C GLY A 143 -33.35 15.33 7.03
N VAL A 144 -33.28 14.50 5.98
CA VAL A 144 -34.03 14.75 4.76
C VAL A 144 -35.51 14.53 5.02
N GLY A 145 -35.85 13.51 5.83
CA GLY A 145 -37.25 13.23 6.22
C GLY A 145 -37.85 14.29 7.14
N SER A 146 -37.06 14.79 8.09
CA SER A 146 -37.56 15.80 9.05
C SER A 146 -37.53 17.20 8.44
N ALA A 147 -36.60 17.50 7.54
CA ALA A 147 -36.62 18.76 6.81
C ALA A 147 -37.84 18.81 5.88
N ILE A 148 -38.24 17.67 5.34
CA ILE A 148 -39.43 17.56 4.47
C ILE A 148 -40.70 17.53 5.34
N ALA A 149 -40.69 16.91 6.53
CA ALA A 149 -41.83 16.92 7.45
C ALA A 149 -42.01 18.32 8.09
N SER A 150 -40.97 19.02 8.39
CA SER A 150 -41.03 20.43 8.85
C SER A 150 -41.30 21.34 7.65
N GLY A 151 -40.81 21.16 6.54
CA GLY A 151 -41.12 21.85 5.29
C GLY A 151 -42.55 21.56 4.80
N UNK A 152 -43.10 20.49 5.08
CA UNK A 152 -44.43 20.11 4.76
C UNK A 152 -45.40 20.56 5.82
N UNK A 153 -44.86 20.68 6.76
CA UNK A 153 -45.65 21.20 7.82
C UNK A 153 -45.65 22.71 7.73
N UNK A 154 -44.73 23.08 7.43
CA UNK A 154 -44.62 24.46 7.19
C UNK A 154 -45.38 24.91 5.98
N UNK A 155 -45.41 24.21 5.24
CA UNK A 155 -46.16 24.50 4.10
C UNK A 155 -47.64 24.23 4.28
N UNK A 156 -47.81 23.53 4.98
CA UNK A 156 -49.19 23.26 5.33
C UNK A 156 -49.69 24.30 6.30
N UNK A 157 -48.96 24.69 6.97
CA UNK A 157 -49.28 25.75 7.84
C UNK A 157 -49.34 27.08 7.11
N UNK A 158 -48.59 27.16 6.42
CA UNK A 158 -48.59 28.33 5.63
C UNK A 158 -49.75 28.37 4.66
N UNK A 159 -50.05 27.41 4.36
CA UNK A 159 -51.15 27.32 3.49
C UNK A 159 -52.44 27.44 4.23
N UNK A 160 -52.32 27.12 5.20
CA UNK A 160 -53.50 27.24 6.05
C UNK A 160 -53.62 28.66 6.52
N UNK A 161 -52.74 29.12 6.79
CA UNK A 161 -52.72 30.49 7.21
C UNK A 161 -53.08 31.43 6.09
N UNK A 162 -52.73 31.10 5.22
CA UNK A 162 -53.04 31.93 4.14
C UNK A 162 -54.46 31.75 3.68
N UNK A 163 -54.80 30.77 3.88
CA UNK A 163 -56.15 30.53 3.53
C UNK A 163 -57.09 31.11 4.52
N UNK A 164 -56.66 31.17 5.49
CA UNK A 164 -57.50 31.73 6.50
C UNK A 164 -57.53 33.21 6.44
N UNK A 165 -56.66 33.61 6.18
CA UNK A 165 -56.55 35.01 6.11
C UNK A 165 -57.33 35.55 4.94
N UNK A 166 -57.35 34.89 4.20
CA UNK A 166 -58.05 35.30 3.09
C UNK A 166 -59.51 35.16 3.24
N UNK A 167 -59.70 34.42 3.85
CA UNK A 167 -61.08 34.15 4.06
C UNK A 167 -61.66 35.14 5.01
N UNK A 168 -60.98 35.50 5.70
CA UNK A 168 -61.46 36.40 6.66
C UNK A 168 -61.61 37.77 6.14
N UNK A 169 -60.95 37.97 5.43
CA UNK A 169 -61.01 39.26 4.93
C UNK A 169 -62.13 39.43 3.98
N UNK A 170 -62.38 38.53 3.51
CA UNK A 170 -63.37 38.64 2.58
C UNK A 170 -64.71 38.76 3.13
N UNK A 171 -64.77 38.30 4.00
CA UNK A 171 -66.05 38.25 4.54
C UNK A 171 -66.43 39.55 5.19
N UNK A 172 -65.66 40.07 5.49
CA UNK A 172 -65.96 41.22 6.23
C UNK A 172 -66.35 42.39 5.40
N UNK A 173 -65.92 42.30 4.47
CA UNK A 173 -66.19 43.41 3.72
C UNK A 173 -67.46 43.42 3.00
N UNK A 174 -67.77 42.46 2.99
CA UNK A 174 -68.90 42.40 2.21
C UNK A 174 -70.11 42.72 2.88
N UNK A 175 -69.96 42.61 3.81
CA UNK A 175 -71.14 42.75 4.48
C UNK A 175 -71.62 44.13 4.55
N UNK A 176 -70.89 44.68 4.39
CA UNK A 176 -71.36 45.91 4.68
C UNK A 176 -71.92 46.59 3.49
N UNK A 177 -71.47 46.13 2.71
CA UNK A 177 -71.94 46.93 1.89
C UNK A 177 -73.16 46.90 1.44
N UNK A 178 -73.26 46.72 2.25
CA UNK A 178 -74.21 46.97 1.72
C UNK A 178 -75.42 46.18 1.56
N UNK A 179 -75.65 46.44 2.02
CA UNK A 179 -76.81 45.89 2.02
C UNK A 179 -77.57 45.78 0.78
N UNK A 180 -77.32 46.54 0.34
CA UNK A 180 -78.05 46.54 -0.77
C UNK A 180 -77.54 45.85 -1.89
N UNK A 181 -76.84 46.00 -1.70
CA UNK A 181 -76.20 45.31 -2.53
C UNK A 181 -76.07 44.03 -2.01
N UNK A 182 -76.56 44.28 -1.11
CA UNK A 182 -76.44 43.22 -0.31
C UNK A 182 -76.70 41.88 -0.94
N UNK A 183 -77.65 42.00 -1.46
CA UNK A 183 -78.02 40.78 -1.99
C UNK A 183 -77.14 40.31 -3.16
N UNK A 184 -76.84 41.07 -3.72
CA UNK A 184 -76.03 40.79 -4.80
C UNK A 184 -74.62 40.66 -4.45
N UNK A 185 -74.45 41.36 -3.70
CA UNK A 185 -73.17 41.36 -3.17
C UNK A 185 -73.00 40.15 -2.35
N UNK A 186 -73.97 40.07 -1.79
CA UNK A 186 -73.94 38.90 -0.99
C UNK A 186 -73.75 37.66 -1.84
N UNK A 187 -74.37 37.79 -2.70
CA UNK A 187 -74.30 36.68 -3.60
C UNK A 187 -72.97 36.60 -4.30
N UNK A 188 -72.52 37.60 -4.46
CA UNK A 188 -71.26 37.68 -5.07
C UNK A 188 -70.20 37.33 -4.13
N UNK A 189 -70.56 37.73 -3.22
CA UNK A 189 -69.68 37.51 -2.12
C UNK A 189 -69.66 36.06 -1.77
N UNK A 190 -70.67 35.73 -1.81
CA UNK A 190 -70.77 34.36 -1.57
C UNK A 190 -70.07 33.51 -2.62
N UNK A 191 -70.25 34.01 -3.61
CA UNK A 191 -69.62 33.35 -4.72
C UNK A 191 -68.14 33.52 -4.71
N UNK A 192 -67.83 34.49 -4.28
CA UNK A 192 -66.46 34.81 -4.11
C UNK A 192 -65.87 34.07 -3.00
N UNK A 193 -66.67 34.05 -2.20
CA UNK A 193 -66.26 33.33 -1.07
C UNK A 193 -66.13 31.85 -1.36
N UNK A 194 -66.99 31.62 -2.02
CA UNK A 194 -66.99 30.27 -2.47
C UNK A 194 -65.84 29.95 -3.43
N UNK A 195 -65.62 30.87 -4.06
CA UNK A 195 -64.54 30.75 -5.00
C UNK A 195 -63.23 30.79 -4.29
N UNK A 196 -63.30 31.45 -3.48
CA UNK A 196 -62.17 31.62 -2.59
C UNK A 196 -61.95 30.39 -1.76
N UNK A 197 -62.95 30.08 -1.43
CA UNK A 197 -62.91 28.86 -0.67
C UNK A 197 -62.46 27.68 -1.53
N UNK A 198 -62.92 27.84 -2.56
CA UNK A 198 -62.56 26.88 -3.53
C UNK A 198 -61.13 27.00 -3.95
N UNK A 199 -60.73 28.07 -3.94
CA UNK A 199 -59.43 28.34 -4.27
C UNK A 199 -58.49 27.97 -3.19
N UNK A 200 -59.03 28.21 -2.26
CA UNK A 200 -58.31 27.91 -1.05
C UNK A 200 -58.22 26.43 -0.84
N UNK A 201 -59.24 26.00 -1.16
CA UNK A 201 -59.29 24.61 -1.10
C UNK A 201 -58.42 23.97 -2.15
N UNK A 202 -58.43 24.61 -3.11
CA UNK A 202 -57.61 24.18 -4.18
C UNK A 202 -56.17 24.38 -3.89
N UNK A 203 -55.97 25.31 -3.29
CA UNK A 203 -54.69 25.70 -2.82
C UNK A 203 -54.23 24.78 -1.73
N UNK A 204 -55.14 24.58 -1.08
CA UNK A 204 -54.87 23.69 0.01
C UNK A 204 -54.61 22.29 -0.52
N UNK A 205 -55.31 22.14 -1.38
CA UNK A 205 -55.17 20.91 -2.04
C UNK A 205 -53.90 20.80 -2.86
N UNK A 206 -53.60 21.83 -3.28
CA UNK A 206 -52.40 21.93 -4.00
C UNK A 206 -51.23 21.90 -3.11
N UNK A 207 -51.44 22.40 -2.20
CA UNK A 207 -50.48 22.50 -1.12
C UNK A 207 -50.33 21.12 -0.48
N UNK A 208 -51.35 20.66 -0.43
CA UNK A 208 -51.35 19.34 0.09
C UNK A 208 -50.73 18.36 -0.88
N UNK A 209 -51.00 18.70 -1.94
CA UNK A 209 -50.43 17.92 -3.00
C UNK A 209 -48.95 18.15 -3.13
N UNK A 210 -48.64 19.24 -2.88
CA UNK A 210 -47.30 19.65 -2.90
C UNK A 210 -46.56 19.07 -1.73
N UNK A 211 -47.27 19.11 -0.89
CA UNK A 211 -46.74 18.61 0.36
C UNK A 211 -46.58 17.09 0.27
N UNK A 212 -47.47 16.70 -0.31
CA UNK A 212 -47.43 15.29 -0.53
C UNK A 212 -46.39 14.89 -1.56
N UNK A 213 -46.24 15.71 -2.34
CA UNK A 213 -45.24 15.54 -3.32
C UNK A 213 -43.88 15.72 -2.79
N UNK A 214 -43.86 16.49 -2.04
CA UNK A 214 -42.67 16.84 -1.31
C UNK A 214 -42.35 15.72 -0.34
N UNK A 215 -43.27 15.32 0.11
CA UNK A 215 -43.09 14.24 1.03
C UNK A 215 -42.73 12.98 0.27
N UNK A 216 -43.25 13.00 -0.70
CA UNK A 216 -42.97 11.91 -1.55
C UNK A 216 -41.59 11.96 -2.17
N UNK A 217 -41.24 12.98 -2.38
CA UNK A 217 -39.92 13.18 -2.92
C UNK A 217 -38.89 12.98 -1.88
N UNK A 218 -39.32 13.35 -0.99
CA UNK A 218 -38.48 13.25 0.19
C UNK A 218 -38.35 11.81 0.67
N UNK A 219 -39.29 11.29 0.58
CA UNK A 219 -39.25 9.92 0.94
C UNK A 219 -38.47 9.12 -0.10
N UNK A 220 -38.53 9.60 -1.17
CA UNK A 220 -37.77 9.02 -2.21
C UNK A 220 -36.31 9.29 -2.08
N UNK A 221 -36.09 10.28 -1.72
CA UNK A 221 -34.74 10.70 -1.47
C UNK A 221 -34.18 9.98 -0.24
N UNK A 222 -34.99 9.88 0.51
CA UNK A 222 -34.58 9.22 1.73
C UNK A 222 -34.40 7.73 1.48
N UNK A 223 -35.24 7.32 0.80
CA UNK A 223 -35.20 5.94 0.46
C UNK A 223 -34.05 5.61 -0.50
N UNK A 224 -33.80 6.49 -1.20
CA UNK A 224 -32.69 6.36 -2.08
C UNK A 224 -31.37 6.46 -1.40
N UNK A 225 -31.43 7.13 -0.62
CA UNK A 225 -30.28 7.34 0.22
C UNK A 225 -30.07 6.16 1.14
N UNK A 226 -31.08 5.73 1.50
CA UNK A 226 -31.02 4.60 2.36
C UNK A 226 -30.63 3.36 1.54
N UNK A 227 -31.09 3.37 0.50
CA UNK A 227 -30.80 2.31 -0.38
C UNK A 227 -29.35 2.34 -0.83
N UNK A 228 -28.98 3.36 -1.03
CA UNK A 228 -27.65 3.55 -1.44
C UNK A 228 -26.65 3.21 -0.37
N UNK A 229 -26.99 3.55 0.53
CA UNK A 229 -26.18 3.31 1.69
C UNK A 229 -26.11 1.84 2.00
N UNK A 230 -27.08 1.35 1.94
CA UNK A 230 -27.21 -0.03 2.17
C UNK A 230 -26.57 -0.87 1.09
N LEU A 231 -26.67 -0.53 -0.05
CA LEU A 231 -26.04 -1.21 -1.20
C LEU A 231 -24.52 -1.07 -1.16
N GLU A 232 -24.05 0.10 -0.89
CA GLU A 232 -22.58 0.35 -0.80
C GLU A 232 -21.94 -0.42 0.38
N ILE A 233 -22.60 -0.45 1.50
CA ILE A 233 -22.11 -1.24 2.64
C ILE A 233 -22.06 -2.73 2.27
N THR A 234 -23.12 -3.24 1.64
CA THR A 234 -23.16 -4.62 1.16
C THR A 234 -22.04 -4.88 0.15
N ARG A 235 -21.87 -3.96 -0.78
CA ARG A 235 -20.84 -4.03 -1.83
C ARG A 235 -19.44 -4.05 -1.21
N GLU A 236 -19.17 -3.18 -0.25
CA GLU A 236 -17.86 -3.10 0.43
C GLU A 236 -17.53 -4.42 1.13
N PHE A 237 -18.49 -4.99 1.85
CA PHE A 237 -18.27 -6.26 2.53
C PHE A 237 -18.17 -7.43 1.55
N SER A 238 -18.90 -7.38 0.44
CA SER A 238 -18.85 -8.43 -0.61
C SER A 238 -17.48 -8.46 -1.30
N VAL A 239 -16.99 -7.29 -1.69
CA VAL A 239 -15.70 -7.16 -2.40
C VAL A 239 -14.55 -7.70 -1.55
N ASN A 240 -14.61 -7.51 -0.23
CA ASN A 240 -13.55 -7.90 0.69
C ASN A 240 -13.78 -9.27 1.34
N ALA A 241 -14.63 -10.10 0.75
CA ALA A 241 -14.96 -11.45 1.23
C ALA A 241 -15.53 -11.48 2.64
N GLY A 242 -16.06 -10.37 3.10
CA GLY A 242 -16.89 -10.31 4.29
C GLY A 242 -16.20 -10.36 5.64
N VAL A 243 -14.87 -10.26 5.71
CA VAL A 243 -14.19 -10.31 7.02
C VAL A 243 -13.80 -8.91 7.48
N THR A 244 -12.97 -8.24 6.70
CA THR A 244 -12.57 -6.86 6.98
C THR A 244 -12.74 -6.05 5.70
N THR A 245 -13.04 -4.76 5.86
CA THR A 245 -13.21 -3.86 4.73
C THR A 245 -12.69 -2.48 5.11
N PRO A 246 -12.18 -1.70 4.15
CA PRO A 246 -11.82 -0.31 4.42
C PRO A 246 -13.04 0.48 4.85
N VAL A 247 -12.83 1.49 5.69
CA VAL A 247 -13.91 2.33 6.21
C VAL A 247 -14.25 3.39 5.16
N SER A 248 -15.37 3.20 4.47
CA SER A 248 -15.87 4.14 3.47
C SER A 248 -16.60 5.31 4.13
N THR A 249 -16.86 6.36 3.35
CA THR A 249 -17.64 7.51 3.83
C THR A 249 -19.11 7.14 4.09
N TYR A 250 -19.58 6.06 3.46
CA TYR A 250 -20.94 5.53 3.73
C TYR A 250 -21.02 4.90 5.12
N MET A 251 -19.94 4.28 5.57
CA MET A 251 -19.86 3.64 6.89
C MET A 251 -19.63 4.67 8.00
N LEU A 252 -18.80 5.67 7.70
CA LEU A 252 -18.38 6.66 8.69
C LEU A 252 -17.99 7.93 7.96
N THR A 253 -18.82 8.95 8.08
CA THR A 253 -18.55 10.24 7.41
C THR A 253 -17.35 10.92 8.07
N ASN A 254 -16.78 11.93 7.40
CA ASN A 254 -15.63 12.67 7.93
C ASN A 254 -16.00 13.37 9.26
N SER A 255 -17.20 13.93 9.37
CA SER A 255 -17.63 14.56 10.60
C SER A 255 -17.80 13.56 11.74
N GLU A 256 -18.30 12.36 11.43
CA GLU A 256 -18.42 11.28 12.42
C GLU A 256 -17.04 10.78 12.85
N LEU A 257 -16.11 10.66 11.90
CA LEU A 257 -14.72 10.24 12.17
C LEU A 257 -14.03 11.27 13.09
N LEU A 258 -14.19 12.56 12.81
CA LEU A 258 -13.65 13.63 13.65
C LEU A 258 -14.24 13.56 15.06
N SER A 259 -15.55 13.31 15.15
CA SER A 259 -16.22 13.16 16.45
C SER A 259 -15.67 11.96 17.23
N LEU A 260 -15.42 10.83 16.53
CA LEU A 260 -14.80 9.65 17.14
C LEU A 260 -13.40 9.97 17.66
N ILE A 261 -12.60 10.67 16.86
CA ILE A 261 -11.24 11.06 17.26
C ILE A 261 -11.28 11.90 18.53
N ASN A 262 -12.22 12.86 18.62
CA ASN A 262 -12.37 13.69 19.80
C ASN A 262 -12.79 12.90 21.04
N ASP A 263 -13.51 11.79 20.85
CA ASP A 263 -13.97 10.95 21.96
C ASP A 263 -12.95 9.89 22.37
N MET A 264 -11.86 9.72 21.61
CA MET A 264 -10.83 8.71 21.91
C MET A 264 -10.06 9.08 23.18
N PRO A 265 -9.66 8.09 24.01
CA PRO A 265 -8.87 8.33 25.22
C PRO A 265 -7.38 8.51 24.89
N ILE A 266 -7.07 9.57 24.19
CA ILE A 266 -5.70 9.90 23.72
C ILE A 266 -5.39 11.34 24.09
N THR A 267 -4.12 11.71 23.99
CA THR A 267 -3.68 13.07 24.29
C THR A 267 -4.22 14.06 23.25
N ASN A 268 -4.24 15.32 23.63
CA ASN A 268 -4.69 16.40 22.73
C ASN A 268 -3.79 16.51 21.51
N ASP A 269 -2.49 16.26 21.67
CA ASP A 269 -1.54 16.27 20.55
C ASP A 269 -1.86 15.16 19.56
N GLN A 270 -2.19 13.96 20.04
CA GLN A 270 -2.62 12.84 19.20
C GLN A 270 -3.93 13.15 18.49
N LYS A 271 -4.90 13.77 19.21
CA LYS A 271 -6.17 14.18 18.62
C LYS A 271 -5.96 15.20 17.49
N LYS A 272 -5.08 16.17 17.72
CA LYS A 272 -4.73 17.21 16.74
C LYS A 272 -4.06 16.58 15.51
N LEU A 273 -3.13 15.65 15.73
CA LEU A 273 -2.45 14.91 14.65
C LEU A 273 -3.47 14.16 13.79
N MET A 274 -4.36 13.42 14.41
CA MET A 274 -5.35 12.61 13.69
C MET A 274 -6.39 13.48 12.99
N SER A 275 -6.84 14.56 13.64
CA SER A 275 -7.83 15.48 13.07
C SER A 275 -7.28 16.23 11.85
N SER A 276 -5.99 16.54 11.86
CA SER A 276 -5.35 17.22 10.73
C SER A 276 -5.07 16.27 9.54
N ASN A 277 -5.15 14.96 9.77
CA ASN A 277 -4.80 13.95 8.77
C ASN A 277 -5.89 12.89 8.64
N VAL A 278 -7.15 13.34 8.54
CA VAL A 278 -8.34 12.49 8.58
C VAL A 278 -8.30 11.41 7.48
N GLN A 279 -7.83 11.76 6.28
CA GLN A 279 -7.82 10.83 5.16
C GLN A 279 -6.83 9.67 5.39
N ILE A 280 -5.68 9.97 5.98
CA ILE A 280 -4.70 8.92 6.29
C ILE A 280 -5.24 8.04 7.42
N VAL A 281 -5.86 8.65 8.43
CA VAL A 281 -6.50 7.90 9.53
C VAL A 281 -7.56 6.94 8.96
N ARG A 282 -8.38 7.42 8.02
CA ARG A 282 -9.38 6.59 7.35
C ARG A 282 -8.74 5.44 6.57
N GLN A 283 -7.66 5.71 5.84
CA GLN A 283 -6.94 4.69 5.07
C GLN A 283 -6.34 3.61 5.97
N GLN A 284 -5.93 3.98 7.18
CA GLN A 284 -5.34 3.04 8.14
C GLN A 284 -6.38 2.39 9.05
N SER A 285 -7.65 2.80 8.93
CA SER A 285 -8.76 2.21 9.65
C SER A 285 -9.38 1.07 8.85
N TYR A 286 -10.08 0.17 9.53
CA TYR A 286 -10.85 -0.85 8.86
C TYR A 286 -12.11 -1.16 9.66
N SER A 287 -13.11 -1.73 8.99
CA SER A 287 -14.32 -2.20 9.63
C SER A 287 -14.37 -3.73 9.57
N ILE A 288 -14.96 -4.30 10.60
CA ILE A 288 -15.17 -5.74 10.68
C ILE A 288 -16.67 -5.97 10.50
N MET A 289 -17.02 -6.91 9.61
CA MET A 289 -18.40 -7.28 9.34
C MET A 289 -19.08 -7.72 10.63
N SER A 290 -20.32 -7.27 10.82
CA SER A 290 -21.01 -7.50 12.06
C SER A 290 -22.42 -8.05 11.86
N ILE A 291 -23.34 -7.77 12.75
CA ILE A 291 -24.59 -8.50 12.94
C ILE A 291 -25.77 -7.62 12.58
N ILE A 292 -26.75 -8.21 11.88
CA ILE A 292 -28.10 -7.65 11.79
C ILE A 292 -28.98 -8.48 12.74
N LYS A 293 -29.48 -7.86 13.78
CA LYS A 293 -30.34 -8.49 14.76
C LYS A 293 -31.40 -7.48 15.22
N GLU A 294 -32.66 -7.92 15.20
CA GLU A 294 -33.78 -7.09 15.65
C GLU A 294 -33.83 -5.72 14.94
N GLU A 295 -33.65 -5.74 13.63
CA GLU A 295 -33.68 -4.54 12.79
C GLU A 295 -32.58 -3.52 13.13
N VAL A 296 -31.47 -4.00 13.74
CA VAL A 296 -30.30 -3.16 14.02
C VAL A 296 -29.12 -3.75 13.25
N LEU A 297 -28.55 -2.95 12.36
CA LEU A 297 -27.27 -3.24 11.73
C LEU A 297 -26.16 -2.67 12.60
N ALA A 298 -25.22 -3.53 13.01
CA ALA A 298 -24.07 -3.12 13.79
C ALA A 298 -22.80 -3.56 13.08
N TYR A 299 -21.80 -2.70 13.02
CA TYR A 299 -20.49 -3.06 12.52
C TYR A 299 -19.41 -2.40 13.38
N VAL A 300 -18.24 -3.05 13.43
CA VAL A 300 -17.14 -2.64 14.28
C VAL A 300 -16.14 -1.86 13.41
N VAL A 301 -15.77 -0.67 13.87
CA VAL A 301 -14.76 0.16 13.21
C VAL A 301 -13.53 0.18 14.10
N GLN A 302 -12.38 -0.15 13.52
CA GLN A 302 -11.08 -0.11 14.19
C GLN A 302 -10.32 1.12 13.70
N LEU A 303 -10.09 2.07 14.61
CA LEU A 303 -9.32 3.28 14.31
C LEU A 303 -7.90 3.11 14.85
N PRO A 304 -6.89 3.64 14.14
CA PRO A 304 -5.50 3.48 14.59
C PRO A 304 -5.22 4.29 15.85
N LEU A 305 -4.51 3.68 16.79
CA LEU A 305 -3.93 4.35 17.95
C LEU A 305 -2.44 4.53 17.67
N TYR A 306 -1.97 5.76 17.61
CA TYR A 306 -0.58 6.11 17.35
C TYR A 306 0.17 6.21 18.68
N GLY A 307 0.73 5.08 19.12
CA GLY A 307 1.45 4.97 20.38
C GLY A 307 2.85 5.55 20.35
N VAL A 308 3.41 5.76 19.15
CA VAL A 308 4.72 6.37 18.97
C VAL A 308 4.55 7.54 18.01
N ILE A 309 4.83 8.75 18.47
CA ILE A 309 4.75 9.96 17.64
C ILE A 309 6.00 10.82 17.85
N ASP A 310 6.35 11.60 16.82
CA ASP A 310 7.40 12.62 16.85
C ASP A 310 8.81 12.05 17.08
N THR A 311 9.03 10.76 16.78
CA THR A 311 10.39 10.20 16.74
C THR A 311 10.97 10.39 15.33
N PRO A 312 12.30 10.50 15.19
CA PRO A 312 12.92 10.66 13.87
C PRO A 312 12.67 9.44 12.98
N CYS A 313 12.32 9.71 11.73
CA CYS A 313 12.15 8.69 10.69
C CYS A 313 12.99 9.05 9.47
N TRP A 314 13.43 8.03 8.76
CA TRP A 314 14.17 8.20 7.52
C TRP A 314 13.80 7.11 6.54
N LYS A 315 13.93 7.41 5.26
CA LYS A 315 13.64 6.45 4.19
C LYS A 315 14.93 6.11 3.46
N LEU A 316 15.19 4.82 3.32
CA LEU A 316 16.34 4.31 2.57
C LEU A 316 15.87 3.89 1.17
N HIS A 317 16.52 4.47 0.16
CA HIS A 317 16.33 4.14 -1.25
C HIS A 317 17.58 3.43 -1.74
N THR A 318 17.43 2.35 -2.47
CA THR A 318 18.56 1.58 -2.98
C THR A 318 18.37 1.26 -4.46
N SER A 319 19.48 1.10 -5.17
CA SER A 319 19.48 0.79 -6.58
C SER A 319 20.67 -0.14 -6.89
N PRO A 320 20.62 -0.91 -7.98
CA PRO A 320 21.71 -1.84 -8.28
C PRO A 320 23.04 -1.13 -8.54
N LEU A 321 24.10 -1.69 -7.97
CA LEU A 321 25.47 -1.25 -8.13
C LEU A 321 26.26 -2.34 -8.83
N CYS A 322 26.69 -2.08 -10.09
CA CYS A 322 27.33 -3.08 -10.94
C CYS A 322 28.71 -2.60 -11.35
N THR A 323 29.57 -3.56 -11.73
CA THR A 323 30.89 -3.26 -12.29
C THR A 323 30.72 -2.62 -13.67
N THR A 324 31.63 -1.69 -14.02
CA THR A 324 31.54 -0.92 -15.27
C THR A 324 32.68 -1.19 -16.24
N ASN A 325 33.79 -1.76 -15.76
CA ASN A 325 35.02 -1.93 -16.55
C ASN A 325 35.33 -3.41 -16.85
N THR A 326 34.31 -4.24 -16.93
CA THR A 326 34.47 -5.67 -17.16
C THR A 326 34.22 -6.01 -18.64
N LYS A 327 34.80 -7.10 -19.08
CA LYS A 327 34.48 -7.68 -20.38
C LYS A 327 33.03 -8.13 -20.43
N GLU A 328 32.44 -8.07 -21.59
CA GLU A 328 31.06 -8.49 -21.80
C GLU A 328 30.85 -9.89 -21.21
N GLY A 329 29.86 -10.02 -20.35
CA GLY A 329 29.50 -11.29 -19.70
C GLY A 329 30.15 -11.54 -18.33
N SER A 330 31.00 -10.63 -17.83
CA SER A 330 31.65 -10.79 -16.54
C SER A 330 31.23 -9.73 -15.51
N ASN A 331 30.06 -9.13 -15.71
CA ASN A 331 29.53 -8.12 -14.79
C ASN A 331 29.00 -8.77 -13.52
N ILE A 332 29.22 -8.12 -12.39
CA ILE A 332 28.65 -8.50 -11.12
C ILE A 332 27.93 -7.28 -10.54
N CYS A 333 26.82 -7.54 -9.83
CA CYS A 333 25.97 -6.53 -9.28
C CYS A 333 25.65 -6.83 -7.83
N LEU A 334 25.53 -5.78 -7.03
CA LEU A 334 25.15 -5.84 -5.63
C LEU A 334 24.14 -4.75 -5.37
N THR A 335 23.06 -5.10 -4.67
CA THR A 335 22.00 -4.16 -4.32
C THR A 335 21.70 -4.32 -2.83
N ARG A 336 21.63 -3.22 -2.10
CA ARG A 336 21.12 -3.26 -0.73
C ARG A 336 19.63 -3.60 -0.76
N THR A 337 19.20 -4.55 0.05
CA THR A 337 17.80 -4.98 0.12
C THR A 337 17.07 -4.42 1.33
N ASP A 338 17.74 -3.63 2.14
CA ASP A 338 17.18 -3.05 3.37
C ASP A 338 16.44 -1.74 3.11
N ARG A 339 15.98 -1.52 1.89
CA ARG A 339 15.20 -0.35 1.52
C ARG A 339 13.87 -0.32 2.26
N GLY A 340 13.40 0.87 2.58
CA GLY A 340 12.15 1.08 3.26
C GLY A 340 12.22 2.21 4.26
N TRP A 341 11.21 2.26 5.12
CA TRP A 341 11.08 3.26 6.16
C TRP A 341 11.67 2.76 7.47
N TYR A 342 12.32 3.64 8.18
CA TYR A 342 12.91 3.41 9.50
C TYR A 342 12.46 4.51 10.44
N CYS A 343 12.06 4.14 11.65
CA CYS A 343 11.70 5.11 12.70
C CYS A 343 12.30 4.68 14.02
N ASP A 344 12.86 5.63 14.75
CA ASP A 344 13.34 5.39 16.13
C ASP A 344 12.15 5.02 17.01
N ASN A 345 12.32 4.02 17.86
CA ASN A 345 11.29 3.51 18.73
C ASN A 345 11.91 2.96 20.01
N ALA A 346 11.99 3.82 21.04
CA ALA A 346 12.41 3.46 22.40
C ALA A 346 13.75 2.70 22.44
N GLY A 347 14.79 3.26 21.82
CA GLY A 347 16.13 2.68 21.84
C GLY A 347 16.40 1.66 20.77
N SER A 348 15.38 1.23 20.04
CA SER A 348 15.51 0.38 18.86
C SER A 348 15.01 1.13 17.63
N VAL A 349 14.99 0.46 16.49
CA VAL A 349 14.52 1.02 15.23
C VAL A 349 13.42 0.12 14.68
N SER A 350 12.28 0.70 14.37
CA SER A 350 11.20 0.02 13.66
C SER A 350 11.45 0.15 12.17
N PHE A 351 11.47 -0.97 11.47
CA PHE A 351 11.74 -1.06 10.04
C PHE A 351 10.49 -1.53 9.30
N PHE A 352 10.13 -0.78 8.26
CA PHE A 352 8.94 -1.03 7.44
C PHE A 352 9.39 -1.28 6.00
N PRO A 353 9.61 -2.55 5.62
CA PRO A 353 10.16 -2.85 4.28
C PRO A 353 9.15 -2.65 3.15
N GLN A 354 7.86 -2.75 3.42
CA GLN A 354 6.82 -2.63 2.41
C GLN A 354 6.36 -1.17 2.30
N ALA A 355 6.35 -0.65 1.07
CA ALA A 355 6.04 0.75 0.81
C ALA A 355 4.61 1.13 1.23
N GLU A 356 3.66 0.21 1.06
CA GLU A 356 2.25 0.44 1.40
C GLU A 356 1.97 0.50 2.89
N THR A 357 2.90 0.06 3.73
CA THR A 357 2.77 0.10 5.19
C THR A 357 2.78 1.54 5.73
N CYS A 358 3.46 2.43 5.03
CA CYS A 358 3.65 3.82 5.47
C CYS A 358 3.01 4.78 4.50
N LYS A 359 2.35 5.80 5.04
CA LYS A 359 1.77 6.93 4.30
C LYS A 359 2.46 8.20 4.73
N VAL A 360 2.83 9.03 3.76
CA VAL A 360 3.58 10.26 4.03
C VAL A 360 2.68 11.46 3.74
N GLN A 361 2.64 12.39 4.68
CA GLN A 361 2.00 13.69 4.46
C GLN A 361 2.93 14.77 5.03
N SER A 362 3.42 15.65 4.18
CA SER A 362 4.44 16.62 4.53
C SER A 362 5.69 15.92 5.04
N ASN A 363 6.07 16.20 6.30
CA ASN A 363 7.22 15.55 6.96
C ASN A 363 6.78 14.47 7.95
N ARG A 364 5.49 14.08 7.94
CA ARG A 364 4.94 13.08 8.86
C ARG A 364 4.77 11.75 8.16
N VAL A 365 5.19 10.67 8.81
CA VAL A 365 5.10 9.32 8.29
C VAL A 365 4.18 8.51 9.18
N PHE A 366 3.07 8.05 8.62
CA PHE A 366 2.08 7.21 9.32
C PHE A 366 2.33 5.75 8.93
N CYS A 367 2.86 4.96 9.87
CA CYS A 367 3.23 3.57 9.62
C CYS A 367 2.50 2.64 10.55
N ASP A 368 2.13 1.46 10.03
CA ASP A 368 1.50 0.39 10.80
C ASP A 368 2.59 -0.57 11.29
N THR A 369 2.71 -0.73 12.61
CA THR A 369 3.74 -1.60 13.19
C THR A 369 3.42 -3.08 13.05
N MET A 370 2.23 -3.44 12.56
CA MET A 370 1.82 -4.85 12.42
C MET A 370 2.79 -5.66 11.56
N ASN A 371 3.30 -5.04 10.48
CA ASN A 371 4.23 -5.69 9.55
C ASN A 371 5.64 -5.13 9.65
N SER A 372 5.99 -4.57 10.81
CA SER A 372 7.32 -3.99 11.02
C SER A 372 8.27 -5.02 11.64
N LEU A 373 9.55 -4.77 11.45
CA LEU A 373 10.63 -5.50 12.11
C LEU A 373 11.29 -4.58 13.13
N THR A 374 11.61 -5.12 14.30
CA THR A 374 12.37 -4.38 15.31
C THR A 374 13.84 -4.70 15.13
N LEU A 375 14.63 -3.67 14.81
CA LEU A 375 16.06 -3.82 14.56
C LEU A 375 16.84 -3.04 15.60
N PRO A 376 18.09 -3.45 15.87
CA PRO A 376 18.95 -2.66 16.75
C PRO A 376 19.35 -1.35 16.08
N SER A 377 19.70 -0.36 16.88
CA SER A 377 20.10 0.96 16.37
C SER A 377 21.35 0.90 15.51
N GLU A 378 22.15 -0.16 15.66
CA GLU A 378 23.35 -0.41 14.85
C GLU A 378 23.04 -0.61 13.37
N VAL A 379 21.78 -0.80 13.00
CA VAL A 379 21.36 -0.90 11.58
C VAL A 379 21.77 0.37 10.81
N ASN A 380 21.84 1.51 11.48
CA ASN A 380 22.26 2.78 10.87
C ASN A 380 23.73 2.77 10.41
N LEU A 381 24.55 1.88 10.97
CA LEU A 381 25.94 1.74 10.55
C LEU A 381 26.05 1.28 9.09
N CYS A 382 25.04 0.63 8.55
CA CYS A 382 25.00 0.21 7.13
C CYS A 382 25.05 1.41 6.18
N ASN A 383 24.56 2.56 6.61
CA ASN A 383 24.63 3.79 5.79
C ASN A 383 26.03 4.42 5.83
N ILE A 384 26.77 4.19 6.90
CA ILE A 384 28.12 4.75 7.09
C ILE A 384 29.17 3.79 6.53
N ASP A 385 29.10 2.52 6.91
CA ASP A 385 30.05 1.47 6.51
C ASP A 385 29.29 0.15 6.41
N ILE A 386 29.08 -0.32 5.18
CA ILE A 386 28.35 -1.56 4.93
C ILE A 386 29.12 -2.79 5.44
N PHE A 387 30.44 -2.66 5.61
CA PHE A 387 31.30 -3.76 6.09
C PHE A 387 31.52 -3.71 7.59
N ASN A 388 30.77 -2.89 8.35
CA ASN A 388 30.93 -2.77 9.79
C ASN A 388 30.69 -4.14 10.47
N PRO A 389 31.40 -4.44 11.55
CA PRO A 389 31.24 -5.73 12.22
C PRO A 389 30.08 -5.81 13.21
N LYS A 390 29.43 -4.71 13.53
CA LYS A 390 28.38 -4.65 14.56
C LYS A 390 27.01 -5.05 14.03
N TYR A 391 26.75 -4.84 12.74
CA TYR A 391 25.48 -5.21 12.13
C TYR A 391 25.74 -5.77 10.74
N ASP A 392 25.14 -6.93 10.45
CA ASP A 392 25.33 -7.65 9.20
C ASP A 392 24.32 -7.14 8.16
N CYS A 393 24.77 -6.25 7.29
CA CYS A 393 23.90 -5.54 6.35
C CYS A 393 23.38 -6.46 5.26
N LYS A 394 22.13 -6.26 4.86
CA LYS A 394 21.43 -7.10 3.89
C LYS A 394 21.68 -6.63 2.47
N ILE A 395 21.96 -7.58 1.60
CA ILE A 395 22.22 -7.33 0.18
C ILE A 395 21.63 -8.45 -0.67
N MET A 396 21.52 -8.17 -1.97
CA MET A 396 21.29 -9.20 -2.99
C MET A 396 22.37 -9.07 -4.05
N THR A 397 22.67 -10.17 -4.72
CA THR A 397 23.70 -10.22 -5.73
C THR A 397 23.13 -10.73 -7.06
N SER A 398 23.74 -10.31 -8.15
CA SER A 398 23.28 -10.66 -9.49
C SER A 398 24.45 -10.56 -10.46
N LYS A 399 24.34 -11.22 -11.62
CA LYS A 399 25.29 -11.07 -12.73
C LYS A 399 24.66 -10.31 -13.90
N THR A 400 23.41 -9.85 -13.75
CA THR A 400 22.70 -9.13 -14.80
C THR A 400 22.66 -7.66 -14.46
N ASP A 401 23.35 -6.83 -15.24
CA ASP A 401 23.33 -5.38 -15.10
C ASP A 401 22.15 -4.82 -15.87
N VAL A 402 21.20 -4.25 -15.14
CA VAL A 402 19.99 -3.63 -15.71
C VAL A 402 20.00 -2.16 -15.32
N SER A 403 19.83 -1.31 -16.32
CA SER A 403 19.71 0.13 -16.08
C SER A 403 18.33 0.46 -15.53
N SER A 404 18.29 1.27 -14.49
CA SER A 404 17.05 1.65 -13.82
C SER A 404 17.24 2.96 -13.08
N SER A 405 16.12 3.52 -12.60
CA SER A 405 16.16 4.70 -11.76
C SER A 405 15.22 4.53 -10.58
N VAL A 406 15.59 5.10 -9.45
CA VAL A 406 14.77 5.12 -8.24
C VAL A 406 14.52 6.58 -7.90
N ILE A 407 13.25 6.98 -7.87
CA ILE A 407 12.86 8.33 -7.49
C ILE A 407 12.89 8.41 -5.97
N THR A 408 13.69 9.33 -5.46
CA THR A 408 13.83 9.56 -4.02
C THR A 408 13.01 10.76 -3.59
N SER A 409 13.10 11.13 -2.32
CA SER A 409 12.34 12.28 -1.81
C SER A 409 12.77 13.60 -2.47
N LEU A 410 14.09 13.77 -2.70
CA LEU A 410 14.66 15.03 -3.19
C LEU A 410 15.45 14.88 -4.49
N GLY A 411 15.27 13.76 -5.21
CA GLY A 411 16.01 13.56 -6.44
C GLY A 411 15.78 12.18 -7.04
N ALA A 412 16.83 11.65 -7.67
CA ALA A 412 16.77 10.32 -8.30
C ALA A 412 18.14 9.66 -8.26
N ILE A 413 18.15 8.37 -7.96
CA ILE A 413 19.30 7.50 -8.15
C ILE A 413 19.22 6.92 -9.55
N VAL A 414 20.31 7.01 -10.32
CA VAL A 414 20.36 6.49 -11.69
C VAL A 414 21.42 5.40 -11.74
N SER A 415 20.99 4.17 -11.99
CA SER A 415 21.88 3.05 -12.29
C SER A 415 21.90 2.86 -13.81
N CYS A 416 22.99 3.26 -14.45
CA CYS A 416 23.11 3.25 -15.90
C CYS A 416 24.24 2.30 -16.31
N TYR A 417 23.91 1.31 -17.12
CA TYR A 417 24.86 0.27 -17.51
C TYR A 417 24.68 -0.10 -18.98
N GLY A 418 25.74 -0.63 -19.56
CA GLY A 418 25.72 -1.11 -20.92
C GLY A 418 25.59 0.00 -21.93
N LYS A 419 24.73 -0.22 -22.92
CA LYS A 419 24.49 0.73 -24.01
C LYS A 419 23.26 1.62 -23.76
N THR A 420 22.64 1.50 -22.59
CA THR A 420 21.46 2.30 -22.23
C THR A 420 21.84 3.76 -22.08
N LYS A 421 21.06 4.63 -22.69
CA LYS A 421 21.23 6.07 -22.57
C LYS A 421 20.41 6.58 -21.37
N CYS A 422 21.08 7.27 -20.44
CA CYS A 422 20.47 7.79 -19.22
C CYS A 422 20.72 9.29 -19.16
N THR A 423 19.65 10.06 -19.03
CA THR A 423 19.72 11.53 -19.04
C THR A 423 18.82 12.11 -17.95
N ALA A 424 19.17 13.31 -17.51
CA ALA A 424 18.31 14.14 -16.65
C ALA A 424 17.95 15.40 -17.44
N SER A 425 16.67 15.78 -17.38
CA SER A 425 16.15 16.85 -18.21
C SER A 425 15.39 17.87 -17.38
N ASN A 426 15.44 19.12 -17.86
CA ASN A 426 14.63 20.21 -17.37
C ASN A 426 13.56 20.51 -18.41
N LYS A 427 12.36 20.77 -17.96
CA LYS A 427 11.20 21.05 -18.83
C LYS A 427 11.45 22.21 -19.78
N ASN A 428 12.21 23.22 -19.35
CA ASN A 428 12.46 24.44 -20.12
C ASN A 428 13.82 24.40 -20.85
N ARG A 429 14.81 23.67 -20.33
CA ARG A 429 16.19 23.69 -20.83
C ARG A 429 16.57 22.43 -21.61
N GLY A 430 15.76 21.40 -21.59
CA GLY A 430 16.06 20.13 -22.22
C GLY A 430 17.01 19.27 -21.39
N ILE A 431 17.84 18.47 -22.03
CA ILE A 431 18.78 17.58 -21.36
C ILE A 431 19.88 18.41 -20.68
N ILE A 432 19.99 18.29 -19.36
CA ILE A 432 20.99 19.03 -18.57
C ILE A 432 22.12 18.13 -18.08
N LYS A 433 21.95 16.81 -18.10
CA LYS A 433 23.00 15.87 -17.69
C LYS A 433 22.81 14.53 -18.43
N THR A 434 23.91 13.99 -18.93
CA THR A 434 23.98 12.63 -19.46
C THR A 434 24.83 11.80 -18.50
N PHE A 435 24.30 10.66 -18.04
CA PHE A 435 24.97 9.83 -17.07
C PHE A 435 25.91 8.85 -17.78
N SER A 436 27.11 8.70 -17.25
CA SER A 436 28.03 7.64 -17.64
C SER A 436 27.67 6.34 -16.93
N ASN A 437 28.27 5.23 -17.35
CA ASN A 437 28.01 3.94 -16.72
C ASN A 437 28.39 3.95 -15.26
N GLY A 438 27.53 3.37 -14.43
CA GLY A 438 27.66 3.33 -12.99
C GLY A 438 26.43 3.84 -12.30
N CYS A 439 26.52 3.97 -10.99
CA CYS A 439 25.47 4.53 -10.16
C CYS A 439 25.76 6.00 -9.88
N ASP A 440 24.76 6.84 -10.08
CA ASP A 440 24.89 8.27 -9.84
C ASP A 440 23.58 8.82 -9.28
N TYR A 441 23.57 10.08 -8.94
CA TYR A 441 22.45 10.75 -8.28
C TYR A 441 22.29 12.14 -8.84
N VAL A 442 21.05 12.55 -9.00
CA VAL A 442 20.71 13.92 -9.39
C VAL A 442 19.68 14.47 -8.42
N SER A 443 19.92 15.70 -7.96
CA SER A 443 18.96 16.43 -7.14
C SER A 443 17.77 16.89 -7.99
N ASN A 444 16.62 17.12 -7.34
CA ASN A 444 15.44 17.63 -8.03
C ASN A 444 15.55 19.14 -8.34
N LYS A 445 16.61 19.80 -7.89
CA LYS A 445 16.83 21.22 -8.18
C LYS A 445 17.21 21.37 -9.64
N GLY A 446 16.32 21.99 -10.41
CA GLY A 446 16.52 22.22 -11.83
C GLY A 446 16.35 20.98 -12.70
N VAL A 447 15.84 19.88 -12.15
CA VAL A 447 15.55 18.63 -12.87
C VAL A 447 14.07 18.32 -12.73
N ASP A 448 13.43 18.02 -13.85
CA ASP A 448 12.01 17.61 -13.88
C ASP A 448 11.85 16.12 -14.12
N THR A 449 12.71 15.55 -14.99
CA THR A 449 12.59 14.15 -15.40
C THR A 449 13.98 13.50 -15.49
N VAL A 450 13.98 12.19 -15.32
CA VAL A 450 15.14 11.33 -15.59
C VAL A 450 14.67 10.25 -16.57
N SER A 451 15.43 10.10 -17.66
CA SER A 451 15.14 9.12 -18.69
C SER A 451 16.19 8.01 -18.65
N VAL A 452 15.75 6.76 -18.54
CA VAL A 452 16.62 5.59 -18.58
C VAL A 452 16.11 4.71 -19.72
N GLY A 453 16.84 4.71 -20.83
CA GLY A 453 16.39 4.06 -22.04
C GLY A 453 15.10 4.72 -22.53
N ASN A 454 14.04 3.94 -22.61
CA ASN A 454 12.71 4.42 -23.04
C ASN A 454 11.77 4.73 -21.88
N THR A 455 12.24 4.61 -20.65
CA THR A 455 11.41 4.86 -19.45
C THR A 455 11.69 6.27 -18.93
N LEU A 456 10.62 7.00 -18.72
CA LEU A 456 10.67 8.38 -18.22
C LEU A 456 10.18 8.41 -16.78
N TYR A 457 11.01 8.93 -15.89
CA TYR A 457 10.74 9.06 -14.46
C TYR A 457 10.59 10.53 -14.12
N TYR A 458 9.56 10.86 -13.33
CA TYR A 458 9.30 12.23 -12.88
C TYR A 458 9.79 12.37 -11.44
N VAL A 459 10.65 13.36 -11.21
CA VAL A 459 11.18 13.60 -9.86
C VAL A 459 10.14 14.31 -9.00
N ASN A 460 10.22 14.10 -7.69
CA ASN A 460 9.37 14.78 -6.72
C ASN A 460 9.78 16.26 -6.65
N LYS A 461 8.79 17.13 -6.42
CA LYS A 461 9.01 18.56 -6.34
C LYS A 461 9.24 19.07 -4.91
N GLN A 462 9.44 18.16 -3.97
CA GLN A 462 9.68 18.51 -2.56
C GLN A 462 10.94 19.32 -2.41
N GLU A 463 10.89 20.37 -1.59
CA GLU A 463 12.06 21.21 -1.29
C GLU A 463 12.86 20.59 -0.15
N GLY A 464 14.17 20.73 -0.24
CA GLY A 464 15.08 20.22 0.76
C GLY A 464 16.52 20.31 0.29
N LYS A 465 17.43 19.86 1.13
CA LYS A 465 18.86 19.90 0.85
C LYS A 465 19.38 18.49 0.58
N SER A 466 20.06 18.32 -0.56
CA SER A 466 20.69 17.06 -0.95
C SER A 466 22.20 17.15 -0.75
N LEU A 467 22.80 16.05 -0.28
CA LEU A 467 24.25 15.92 -0.10
C LEU A 467 24.72 14.69 -0.88
N TYR A 468 25.74 14.86 -1.69
CA TYR A 468 26.39 13.78 -2.43
C TYR A 468 27.63 13.31 -1.65
N VAL A 469 27.58 12.11 -1.10
CA VAL A 469 28.68 11.51 -0.35
C VAL A 469 29.47 10.63 -1.32
N LYS A 470 30.62 11.12 -1.75
CA LYS A 470 31.52 10.42 -2.69
C LYS A 470 32.19 9.23 -1.99
N GLY A 471 32.41 8.18 -2.74
CA GLY A 471 33.11 7.00 -2.26
C GLY A 471 33.30 6.01 -3.39
N GLU A 472 34.28 5.13 -3.24
CA GLU A 472 34.48 4.08 -4.24
C GLU A 472 33.35 3.08 -4.18
N PRO A 473 32.74 2.74 -5.32
CA PRO A 473 31.70 1.71 -5.33
C PRO A 473 32.20 0.39 -4.74
N ILE A 474 31.49 -0.15 -3.77
CA ILE A 474 31.93 -1.35 -3.05
C ILE A 474 31.99 -2.58 -3.95
N ILE A 475 31.27 -2.58 -5.06
CA ILE A 475 31.31 -3.69 -6.02
C ILE A 475 32.71 -3.87 -6.59
N ASN A 476 33.53 -2.82 -6.62
CA ASN A 476 34.91 -2.89 -7.12
C ASN A 476 35.83 -3.66 -6.18
N PHE A 477 35.43 -3.92 -4.94
CA PHE A 477 36.22 -4.69 -3.97
C PHE A 477 36.08 -6.20 -4.17
N TYR A 478 35.15 -6.64 -5.02
CA TYR A 478 34.85 -8.05 -5.22
C TYR A 478 35.46 -8.56 -6.52
N ASP A 479 35.97 -9.80 -6.48
CA ASP A 479 36.48 -10.48 -7.66
C ASP A 479 35.30 -11.13 -8.39
N PRO A 480 35.04 -10.77 -9.67
CA PRO A 480 33.93 -11.37 -10.41
C PRO A 480 33.99 -12.90 -10.53
N LEU A 481 35.20 -13.49 -10.47
CA LEU A 481 35.35 -14.93 -10.63
C LEU A 481 34.79 -15.73 -9.47
N VAL A 482 34.82 -15.18 -8.26
CA VAL A 482 34.38 -15.87 -7.04
C VAL A 482 33.13 -15.26 -6.42
N PHE A 483 32.59 -14.18 -7.02
CA PHE A 483 31.41 -13.48 -6.49
C PHE A 483 30.18 -14.38 -6.64
N PRO A 484 29.46 -14.69 -5.55
CA PRO A 484 28.25 -15.49 -5.66
C PRO A 484 27.13 -14.68 -6.34
N SER A 485 26.43 -15.30 -7.26
CA SER A 485 25.34 -14.68 -7.99
C SER A 485 23.99 -15.22 -7.52
N ASP A 486 22.94 -14.43 -7.77
CA ASP A 486 21.54 -14.82 -7.53
C ASP A 486 21.24 -15.10 -6.05
N GLU A 487 21.88 -14.35 -5.16
CA GLU A 487 21.57 -14.34 -3.73
C GLU A 487 20.53 -13.24 -3.48
N PHE A 488 19.34 -13.62 -3.02
CA PHE A 488 18.21 -12.69 -2.87
C PHE A 488 18.02 -12.18 -1.44
N ASP A 489 18.29 -13.02 -0.45
CA ASP A 489 18.12 -12.65 0.96
C ASP A 489 19.41 -13.03 1.70
N ALA A 490 20.46 -12.30 1.42
CA ALA A 490 21.78 -12.57 1.97
C ALA A 490 22.27 -11.36 2.75
N SER A 491 23.35 -11.58 3.48
CA SER A 491 24.07 -10.51 4.19
C SER A 491 25.51 -10.46 3.68
N ILE A 492 26.20 -9.39 4.06
CA ILE A 492 27.61 -9.21 3.69
C ILE A 492 28.45 -10.39 4.20
N SER A 493 28.21 -10.85 5.43
CA SER A 493 28.97 -11.98 6.00
C SER A 493 28.67 -13.28 5.26
N GLN A 494 27.44 -13.51 4.83
CA GLN A 494 27.08 -14.71 4.08
C GLN A 494 27.73 -14.70 2.69
N VAL A 495 27.77 -13.54 2.02
CA VAL A 495 28.44 -13.40 0.72
C VAL A 495 29.95 -13.64 0.89
N ASN A 496 30.55 -13.07 1.94
CA ASN A 496 31.99 -13.25 2.22
C ASN A 496 32.31 -14.72 2.52
N GLU A 497 31.44 -15.40 3.26
CA GLU A 497 31.58 -16.84 3.55
C GLU A 497 31.55 -17.66 2.26
N LYS A 498 30.63 -17.38 1.35
CA LYS A 498 30.54 -18.06 0.05
C LYS A 498 31.76 -17.78 -0.81
N ILE A 499 32.29 -16.56 -0.77
CA ILE A 499 33.54 -16.23 -1.47
C ILE A 499 34.68 -17.07 -0.91
N ASN A 500 34.80 -17.19 0.42
CA ASN A 500 35.85 -17.96 1.07
C ASN A 500 35.72 -19.46 0.73
N GLN A 501 34.49 -19.98 0.69
CA GLN A 501 34.23 -21.36 0.29
C GLN A 501 34.65 -21.60 -1.18
N SER A 502 34.37 -20.65 -2.06
CA SER A 502 34.77 -20.73 -3.48
C SER A 502 36.29 -20.70 -3.61
N LEU A 503 36.97 -19.84 -2.85
CA LEU A 503 38.42 -19.77 -2.84
C LEU A 503 39.05 -21.07 -2.33
N ALA A 504 38.48 -21.67 -1.28
CA ALA A 504 38.92 -22.96 -0.73
C ALA A 504 38.74 -24.07 -1.76
N PHE A 505 37.62 -24.06 -2.49
CA PHE A 505 37.31 -25.02 -3.54
C PHE A 505 38.32 -24.87 -4.68
N ILE A 506 38.68 -23.67 -5.10
CA ILE A 506 39.66 -23.40 -6.16
C ILE A 506 41.04 -23.93 -5.73
N ARG A 507 41.48 -23.70 -4.49
CA ARG A 507 42.72 -24.20 -3.94
C ARG A 507 42.74 -25.74 -4.00
N LYS A 508 41.66 -26.36 -3.56
CA LYS A 508 41.51 -27.82 -3.53
C LYS A 508 41.56 -28.38 -4.97
N SER A 509 40.93 -27.69 -5.93
CA SER A 509 40.93 -28.06 -7.34
C SER A 509 42.35 -27.96 -7.92
N ASP A 510 43.09 -26.90 -7.57
CA ASP A 510 44.49 -26.72 -8.02
C ASP A 510 45.39 -27.82 -7.46
N GLU A 511 45.21 -28.22 -6.17
CA GLU A 511 45.95 -29.33 -5.57
C GLU A 511 45.64 -30.63 -6.26
N LEU A 512 44.37 -30.91 -6.58
CA LEU A 512 43.97 -32.12 -7.30
C LEU A 512 44.53 -32.14 -8.69
N LEU A 513 44.54 -31.00 -9.40
CA LEU A 513 45.12 -30.88 -10.74
C LEU A 513 46.63 -31.15 -10.71
N HIS A 514 47.33 -30.62 -9.71
CA HIS A 514 48.75 -30.85 -9.51
C HIS A 514 49.03 -32.32 -9.25
N ASN A 515 48.24 -33.00 -8.43
CA ASN A 515 48.35 -34.43 -8.16
C ASN A 515 48.06 -35.28 -9.38
N VAL A 516 47.05 -34.90 -10.19
CA VAL A 516 46.71 -35.59 -11.43
C VAL A 516 47.87 -35.46 -12.43
N ASN A 517 48.48 -34.29 -12.56
CA ASN A 517 49.63 -34.06 -13.45
C ASN A 517 50.85 -34.87 -12.98
N ALA A 518 51.07 -34.97 -11.67
CA ALA A 518 52.14 -35.82 -11.12
C ALA A 518 51.87 -37.28 -11.38
N GLY A 519 50.61 -37.71 -11.25
CA GLY A 519 50.16 -39.06 -11.55
C GLY A 519 50.33 -39.41 -13.04
N LYS A 520 49.97 -38.48 -13.91
CA LYS A 520 50.16 -38.65 -15.37
C LYS A 520 51.61 -38.80 -15.72
N SER A 521 52.48 -37.99 -15.11
CA SER A 521 53.93 -38.07 -15.34
C SER A 521 54.47 -39.45 -14.92
N THR A 522 54.06 -39.95 -13.76
CA THR A 522 54.45 -41.26 -13.24
C THR A 522 53.91 -42.38 -14.14
N THR A 523 52.69 -42.28 -14.59
CA THR A 523 52.05 -43.25 -15.50
C THR A 523 52.77 -43.29 -16.84
N ASN A 524 53.15 -42.15 -17.37
CA ASN A 524 53.89 -42.06 -18.65
C ASN A 524 55.28 -42.72 -18.54
N ILE A 525 55.98 -42.55 -17.41
CA ILE A 525 57.27 -43.19 -17.14
C ILE A 525 57.08 -44.72 -17.11
N MET A 526 56.04 -45.19 -16.40
CA MET A 526 55.74 -46.63 -16.34
C MET A 526 55.43 -47.21 -17.68
N ILE A 527 54.62 -46.56 -18.49
CA ILE A 527 54.27 -47.01 -19.87
C ILE A 527 55.53 -47.07 -20.73
N THR A 528 56.39 -46.04 -20.68
CA THR A 528 57.65 -46.00 -21.44
C THR A 528 58.56 -47.14 -21.03
N THR A 529 58.66 -47.42 -19.70
CA THR A 529 59.48 -48.52 -19.20
C THR A 529 58.96 -49.86 -19.69
N ILE A 530 57.65 -50.09 -19.68
CA ILE A 530 57.02 -51.33 -20.15
C ILE A 530 57.31 -51.51 -21.66
N ILE A 531 57.20 -50.44 -22.46
CA ILE A 531 57.46 -50.48 -23.91
C ILE A 531 58.93 -50.88 -24.16
N ILE A 532 59.86 -50.30 -23.42
CA ILE A 532 61.31 -50.61 -23.55
C ILE A 532 61.52 -52.07 -23.21
N VAL A 533 60.96 -52.61 -22.16
CA VAL A 533 61.09 -54.02 -21.76
C VAL A 533 60.55 -54.94 -22.85
N ILE A 534 59.39 -54.60 -23.42
CA ILE A 534 58.78 -55.37 -24.50
C ILE A 534 59.75 -55.39 -25.75
N ILE A 535 60.29 -54.23 -26.07
CA ILE A 535 61.24 -54.12 -27.21
C ILE A 535 62.45 -54.98 -26.96
N VAL A 536 63.02 -54.95 -25.74
CA VAL A 536 64.18 -55.75 -25.39
C VAL A 536 63.89 -57.28 -25.52
N ILE A 537 62.70 -57.68 -25.00
CA ILE A 537 62.25 -59.08 -25.09
C ILE A 537 62.13 -59.49 -26.60
N LEU A 538 61.50 -58.61 -27.40
CA LEU A 538 61.34 -58.91 -28.83
C LEU A 538 62.72 -59.04 -29.56
N LEU A 539 63.66 -58.15 -29.22
CA LEU A 539 64.99 -58.20 -29.76
C LEU A 539 65.71 -59.47 -29.33
N ALA A 540 65.56 -59.90 -28.09
CA ALA A 540 66.14 -61.17 -27.58
C ALA A 540 65.56 -62.38 -28.31
N LEU A 541 64.22 -62.35 -28.53
CA LEU A 541 63.55 -63.43 -29.25
C LEU A 541 64.00 -63.48 -30.70
N ILE A 542 64.19 -62.30 -31.33
CA ILE A 542 64.74 -62.25 -32.70
C ILE A 542 66.17 -62.81 -32.77
N ALA A 543 67.00 -62.43 -31.77
CA ALA A 543 68.36 -62.93 -31.66
C ALA A 543 68.41 -64.44 -31.52
N VAL A 544 67.56 -64.98 -30.60
CA VAL A 544 67.44 -66.41 -30.39
C VAL A 544 66.96 -67.10 -31.70
N GLY A 545 65.96 -66.52 -32.33
CA GLY A 545 65.45 -67.05 -33.60
C GLY A 545 66.49 -67.07 -34.69
N LEU A 546 67.28 -65.99 -34.74
CA LEU A 546 68.38 -65.93 -35.72
C LEU A 546 69.45 -66.98 -35.45
N LEU A 547 69.79 -67.19 -34.14
CA LEU A 547 70.75 -68.22 -33.77
C LEU A 547 70.25 -69.63 -34.10
N LEU A 548 68.98 -69.89 -33.85
CA LEU A 548 68.35 -71.16 -34.19
C LEU A 548 68.25 -71.32 -35.67
N TYR A 549 67.98 -70.25 -36.42
CA TYR A 549 67.99 -70.29 -37.90
C TYR A 549 69.36 -70.58 -38.41
N CYS A 550 70.40 -69.98 -37.88
CA CYS A 550 71.78 -70.24 -38.30
C CYS A 550 72.19 -71.69 -37.98
N LYS A 551 71.71 -72.17 -36.80
CA LYS A 551 71.98 -73.57 -36.38
C LYS A 551 71.20 -74.54 -37.26
N ALA A 552 70.00 -74.24 -37.66
CA ALA A 552 69.16 -75.04 -38.54
C ALA A 552 69.72 -75.04 -39.96
N ARG A 553 70.38 -73.94 -40.40
CA ARG A 553 71.03 -73.85 -41.72
C ARG A 553 72.28 -74.65 -41.75
N SER A 554 72.99 -74.85 -40.62
CA SER A 554 74.20 -75.70 -40.55
C SER A 554 73.86 -77.20 -40.47
N THR A 555 72.64 -77.58 -40.10
CA THR A 555 72.13 -78.97 -40.13
C THR A 555 70.84 -78.97 -40.97
N PRO A 556 70.88 -79.54 -42.20
CA PRO A 556 69.70 -79.52 -43.05
C PRO A 556 68.59 -80.43 -42.47
N VAL A 557 67.44 -79.84 -42.18
CA VAL A 557 66.26 -80.55 -41.70
C VAL A 557 65.24 -80.55 -42.85
N THR A 558 64.94 -81.75 -43.34
CA THR A 558 63.89 -81.88 -44.35
C THR A 558 62.55 -82.09 -43.62
N LEU A 559 61.68 -81.11 -43.79
CA LEU A 559 60.30 -81.15 -43.22
C LEU A 559 59.40 -81.94 -44.16
N SER A 560 58.62 -82.87 -43.65
CA SER A 560 57.68 -83.65 -44.43
C SER A 560 56.49 -82.77 -44.88
N LYS A 561 55.83 -83.21 -45.98
CA LYS A 561 54.65 -82.50 -46.48
C LYS A 561 53.52 -82.49 -45.46
N ASP A 562 53.39 -83.52 -44.60
CA ASP A 562 52.34 -83.59 -43.56
C ASP A 562 52.55 -82.54 -42.47
N GLN A 563 53.79 -82.25 -42.09
CA GLN A 563 54.09 -81.19 -41.12
C GLN A 563 53.79 -79.81 -41.66
N LEU A 564 54.04 -79.57 -42.94
CA LEU A 564 53.72 -78.30 -43.61
C LEU A 564 52.24 -78.13 -43.78
N SER A 565 51.43 -79.16 -44.06
CA SER A 565 50.00 -79.10 -44.20
C SER A 565 49.31 -78.82 -42.83
N GLY A 566 49.86 -79.40 -41.72
CA GLY A 566 49.41 -79.16 -40.39
C GLY A 566 49.57 -77.70 -39.93
N ILE A 567 50.75 -77.15 -40.29
CA ILE A 567 51.03 -75.72 -39.98
C ILE A 567 50.06 -74.81 -40.74
N ASN A 568 49.82 -75.12 -42.04
CA ASN A 568 48.91 -74.32 -42.85
C ASN A 568 47.48 -74.43 -42.39
N ASN A 569 47.02 -75.60 -41.90
CA ASN A 569 45.69 -75.79 -41.37
C ASN A 569 45.49 -75.00 -40.04
N ILE A 570 46.52 -74.96 -39.20
CA ILE A 570 46.47 -74.17 -37.94
C ILE A 570 46.41 -72.69 -38.26
N ALA A 571 47.16 -72.23 -39.28
CA ALA A 571 47.13 -70.80 -39.62
C ALA A 571 45.80 -70.33 -40.18
N PHE A 572 44.99 -71.19 -40.80
CA PHE A 572 43.71 -70.82 -41.41
C PHE A 572 42.50 -71.18 -40.56
N SER A 573 42.63 -71.76 -39.36
CA SER A 573 41.52 -72.16 -38.49
C SER A 573 41.04 -71.03 -37.57
N ASN A 574 41.63 -69.82 -37.49
CA ASN A 574 41.23 -68.69 -36.69
C ASN A 574 40.61 -67.58 -37.59
#